data_e5fbb40dcd4aab8f6001fddaee4f916d
#
_entry.id   e5fbb40dcd4aab8f6001fddaee4f916d
#
_cell.length_a   1.000
_cell.length_b   1.000
_cell.length_c   1.000
_cell.angle_alpha   90.00
_cell.angle_beta   90.00
_cell.angle_gamma   90.00
#
_symmetry.space_group_name_H-M   'P 1'
#
loop_
_entity.id
_entity.type
_entity.pdbx_description
1 polymer ?
#
loop_
_entity_poly.entity_id
_entity_poly.type
_entity_poly.pdbx_seq_one_letter_code
_entity_poly.pdbx_strand_id
1 'polypeptide(L)'
;VIQLFRSIESTTVGLSENAQTLYGNLMWIANPLTLPGKQLLGTDVTIKLRINKEYKNYTATGLNNGRPMYSWNMDEIATGKGNRQVLAEVLDMINIVPNPYLAYSEYEKSRLDTRVKIVNLPDVCTVKIYTSSGKLIRTFKKDSPVTSIDWDLNNHARIPVASGMYLIHVDVPEVGERVLKAFIGVRQVDLQGI
;
A
#
# COMPACT_ATOMS: atom_id res chain seq x y z
N VAL A 1 10.36 7.23 -40.52
CA VAL A 1 9.70 6.22 -39.68
C VAL A 1 9.34 4.99 -40.51
N ILE A 2 8.57 5.12 -41.62
CA ILE A 2 8.17 3.98 -42.48
C ILE A 2 9.37 3.25 -43.09
N GLN A 3 10.42 3.96 -43.51
CA GLN A 3 11.65 3.34 -44.02
C GLN A 3 12.43 2.58 -42.93
N LEU A 4 12.44 3.11 -41.70
CA LEU A 4 13.03 2.43 -40.54
C LEU A 4 12.32 1.12 -40.20
N PHE A 5 10.99 1.10 -40.23
CA PHE A 5 10.22 -0.12 -40.03
C PHE A 5 10.56 -1.19 -41.07
N ARG A 6 10.63 -0.82 -42.34
CA ARG A 6 10.99 -1.76 -43.42
C ARG A 6 12.42 -2.32 -43.28
N SER A 7 13.36 -1.55 -42.71
CA SER A 7 14.70 -2.06 -42.46
C SER A 7 14.80 -3.02 -41.30
N ILE A 8 13.85 -2.96 -40.34
CA ILE A 8 13.78 -3.88 -39.21
C ILE A 8 13.17 -5.22 -39.61
N GLU A 9 12.16 -5.22 -40.48
CA GLU A 9 11.56 -6.45 -41.02
C GLU A 9 12.56 -7.34 -41.78
N SER A 10 13.60 -6.76 -42.33
CA SER A 10 14.62 -7.51 -43.09
C SER A 10 15.74 -8.13 -42.22
N THR A 11 15.76 -7.88 -40.91
CA THR A 11 16.86 -8.30 -40.03
C THR A 11 16.41 -9.43 -39.09
N THR A 12 16.93 -10.62 -39.32
CA THR A 12 16.51 -11.86 -38.63
C THR A 12 17.23 -12.09 -37.28
N VAL A 13 18.19 -11.27 -36.87
CA VAL A 13 18.98 -11.52 -35.65
C VAL A 13 19.36 -10.19 -34.95
N GLY A 14 18.83 -10.03 -33.71
CA GLY A 14 19.20 -8.96 -32.79
C GLY A 14 18.51 -7.61 -33.04
N LEU A 15 18.39 -6.80 -31.99
CA LEU A 15 17.93 -5.41 -32.13
C LEU A 15 19.02 -4.61 -32.84
N SER A 16 18.80 -4.34 -34.13
CA SER A 16 19.72 -3.51 -34.93
C SER A 16 19.78 -2.07 -34.36
N GLU A 17 20.83 -1.31 -34.71
CA GLU A 17 20.92 0.13 -34.34
C GLU A 17 19.68 0.90 -34.82
N ASN A 18 19.07 0.48 -35.94
CA ASN A 18 17.84 1.07 -36.45
C ASN A 18 16.64 0.82 -35.52
N ALA A 19 16.55 -0.35 -34.89
CA ALA A 19 15.52 -0.66 -33.92
C ALA A 19 15.69 0.17 -32.65
N GLN A 20 16.92 0.33 -32.15
CA GLN A 20 17.20 1.18 -30.99
C GLN A 20 16.83 2.64 -31.25
N THR A 21 17.16 3.15 -32.44
CA THR A 21 16.77 4.50 -32.86
C THR A 21 15.26 4.66 -32.97
N LEU A 22 14.57 3.67 -33.51
CA LEU A 22 13.10 3.69 -33.58
C LEU A 22 12.47 3.71 -32.19
N TYR A 23 12.85 2.78 -31.33
CA TYR A 23 12.30 2.70 -29.96
C TYR A 23 12.65 3.95 -29.13
N GLY A 24 13.82 4.54 -29.32
CA GLY A 24 14.20 5.78 -28.65
C GLY A 24 13.35 7.01 -29.04
N ASN A 25 12.69 6.96 -30.19
CA ASN A 25 11.81 8.03 -30.68
C ASN A 25 10.31 7.75 -30.47
N LEU A 26 9.95 6.58 -29.94
CA LEU A 26 8.55 6.26 -29.65
C LEU A 26 8.10 6.94 -28.36
N MET A 27 7.02 7.70 -28.45
CA MET A 27 6.37 8.32 -27.27
C MET A 27 5.45 7.34 -26.53
N TRP A 28 4.98 6.31 -27.20
CA TRP A 28 4.09 5.31 -26.65
C TRP A 28 4.12 4.02 -27.47
N ILE A 29 3.84 2.91 -26.82
CA ILE A 29 3.71 1.60 -27.45
C ILE A 29 2.37 1.02 -26.97
N ALA A 30 1.55 0.57 -27.93
CA ALA A 30 0.34 -0.19 -27.64
C ALA A 30 0.62 -1.68 -27.85
N ASN A 31 0.32 -2.49 -26.86
CA ASN A 31 0.35 -3.93 -26.97
C ASN A 31 -1.10 -4.47 -27.03
N PRO A 32 -1.60 -4.83 -28.21
CA PRO A 32 -2.95 -5.36 -28.35
C PRO A 32 -3.05 -6.74 -27.71
N LEU A 33 -4.04 -6.92 -26.84
CA LEU A 33 -4.37 -8.20 -26.24
C LEU A 33 -5.51 -8.84 -27.01
N THR A 34 -5.37 -10.10 -27.39
CA THR A 34 -6.44 -10.86 -28.05
C THR A 34 -7.31 -11.56 -27.01
N LEU A 35 -8.60 -11.65 -27.31
CA LEU A 35 -9.50 -12.52 -26.59
C LEU A 35 -9.18 -14.00 -26.89
N PRO A 36 -9.39 -14.93 -25.93
CA PRO A 36 -9.18 -16.34 -26.14
C PRO A 36 -9.91 -16.84 -27.42
N GLY A 37 -9.20 -17.56 -28.27
CA GLY A 37 -9.74 -18.10 -29.51
C GLY A 37 -9.85 -17.10 -30.67
N LYS A 38 -9.36 -15.87 -30.53
CA LYS A 38 -9.26 -14.90 -31.62
C LYS A 38 -7.82 -14.76 -32.11
N GLN A 39 -7.66 -14.58 -33.41
CA GLN A 39 -6.36 -14.39 -34.04
C GLN A 39 -5.94 -12.91 -33.90
N LEU A 40 -4.68 -12.63 -33.56
CA LEU A 40 -4.13 -11.28 -33.54
C LEU A 40 -4.24 -10.66 -34.94
N LEU A 41 -4.71 -9.41 -34.99
CA LEU A 41 -4.92 -8.68 -36.27
C LEU A 41 -5.88 -9.38 -37.26
N GLY A 42 -6.74 -10.27 -36.79
CA GLY A 42 -7.77 -10.92 -37.61
C GLY A 42 -8.91 -10.00 -38.04
N THR A 43 -8.93 -8.76 -37.58
CA THR A 43 -9.90 -7.71 -37.94
C THR A 43 -9.18 -6.40 -38.15
N ASP A 44 -9.80 -5.47 -38.85
CA ASP A 44 -9.26 -4.09 -38.98
C ASP A 44 -9.15 -3.42 -37.63
N VAL A 45 -7.96 -2.94 -37.30
CA VAL A 45 -7.68 -2.20 -36.06
C VAL A 45 -7.42 -0.74 -36.40
N THR A 46 -8.27 0.15 -35.92
CA THR A 46 -8.09 1.59 -36.07
C THR A 46 -7.72 2.23 -34.75
N ILE A 47 -6.52 2.83 -34.67
CA ILE A 47 -6.07 3.60 -33.50
C ILE A 47 -6.18 5.08 -33.84
N LYS A 48 -7.04 5.82 -33.10
CA LYS A 48 -7.19 7.28 -33.26
C LYS A 48 -6.44 7.98 -32.14
N LEU A 49 -5.39 8.72 -32.48
CA LEU A 49 -4.69 9.60 -31.55
C LEU A 49 -5.21 11.02 -31.73
N ARG A 50 -5.59 11.66 -30.62
CA ARG A 50 -6.02 13.04 -30.60
C ARG A 50 -5.14 13.83 -29.64
N ILE A 51 -4.64 14.95 -30.10
CA ILE A 51 -3.91 15.92 -29.29
C ILE A 51 -4.88 17.02 -28.91
N ASN A 52 -5.19 17.14 -27.61
CA ASN A 52 -6.14 18.13 -27.10
C ASN A 52 -5.58 19.55 -27.00
N LYS A 53 -4.26 19.70 -27.05
CA LYS A 53 -3.57 21.00 -26.99
C LYS A 53 -2.69 21.14 -28.20
N GLU A 54 -2.58 22.36 -28.70
CA GLU A 54 -1.65 22.66 -29.80
C GLU A 54 -0.23 22.27 -29.42
N TYR A 55 0.42 21.58 -30.34
CA TYR A 55 1.85 21.30 -30.22
C TYR A 55 2.61 22.61 -30.43
N LYS A 56 3.32 23.07 -29.40
CA LYS A 56 4.24 24.21 -29.52
C LYS A 56 5.62 23.70 -29.92
N ASN A 57 6.18 24.32 -30.92
CA ASN A 57 7.57 24.04 -31.32
C ASN A 57 8.47 24.19 -30.10
N TYR A 58 9.28 23.18 -29.88
CA TYR A 58 10.31 23.22 -28.86
C TYR A 58 11.47 24.07 -29.29
N THR A 59 11.86 25.05 -28.49
CA THR A 59 13.08 25.82 -28.70
C THR A 59 14.22 25.13 -27.95
N ALA A 60 15.23 24.66 -28.68
CA ALA A 60 16.39 24.04 -28.07
C ALA A 60 17.10 25.02 -27.12
N THR A 61 17.16 24.70 -25.85
CA THR A 61 18.04 25.36 -24.88
C THR A 61 19.37 24.59 -24.88
N GLY A 62 20.46 25.16 -24.49
CA GLY A 62 21.77 24.46 -24.40
C GLY A 62 21.77 23.30 -23.37
N LEU A 63 20.67 23.09 -22.69
CA LEU A 63 20.46 22.02 -21.73
C LEU A 63 20.00 20.73 -22.41
N ASN A 64 20.32 19.59 -21.83
CA ASN A 64 19.90 18.26 -22.29
C ASN A 64 20.27 17.93 -23.74
N ASN A 65 21.43 18.39 -24.20
CA ASN A 65 21.93 18.18 -25.56
C ASN A 65 20.95 18.61 -26.67
N GLY A 66 20.19 19.69 -26.42
CA GLY A 66 19.20 20.20 -27.37
C GLY A 66 17.91 19.37 -27.49
N ARG A 67 17.71 18.36 -26.63
CA ARG A 67 16.48 17.56 -26.61
C ARG A 67 15.41 18.24 -25.77
N PRO A 68 14.11 18.01 -26.05
CA PRO A 68 13.03 18.46 -25.18
C PRO A 68 13.21 17.96 -23.74
N MET A 69 13.11 18.87 -22.79
CA MET A 69 13.15 18.55 -21.37
C MET A 69 11.91 19.15 -20.70
N TYR A 70 11.22 18.34 -19.95
CA TYR A 70 10.05 18.73 -19.15
C TYR A 70 10.39 18.56 -17.68
N SER A 71 10.04 19.53 -16.87
CA SER A 71 10.14 19.44 -15.41
C SER A 71 8.78 19.68 -14.79
N TRP A 72 8.48 18.97 -13.74
CA TRP A 72 7.27 19.16 -12.92
C TRP A 72 7.65 19.02 -11.46
N ASN A 73 6.88 19.66 -10.61
CA ASN A 73 7.00 19.54 -9.19
C ASN A 73 5.99 18.50 -8.68
N MET A 74 6.44 17.63 -7.80
CA MET A 74 5.63 16.60 -7.14
C MET A 74 5.40 16.92 -5.66
N ASP A 75 5.63 18.15 -5.22
CA ASP A 75 5.50 18.54 -3.80
C ASP A 75 4.08 18.32 -3.27
N GLU A 76 3.05 18.45 -4.12
CA GLU A 76 1.66 18.21 -3.72
C GLU A 76 1.35 16.75 -3.40
N ILE A 77 2.12 15.81 -3.96
CA ILE A 77 1.97 14.36 -3.70
C ILE A 77 3.16 13.79 -2.94
N ALA A 78 4.10 14.64 -2.54
CA ALA A 78 5.22 14.23 -1.71
C ALA A 78 4.73 13.84 -0.32
N THR A 79 5.22 12.72 0.18
CA THR A 79 4.95 12.33 1.56
C THR A 79 5.55 13.36 2.51
N GLY A 80 4.70 14.17 3.13
CA GLY A 80 5.11 15.12 4.15
C GLY A 80 5.54 14.38 5.42
N LYS A 81 6.83 14.36 5.71
CA LYS A 81 7.31 13.88 7.00
C LYS A 81 7.18 15.01 8.02
N GLY A 82 6.57 14.72 9.18
CA GLY A 82 6.55 15.63 10.32
C GLY A 82 5.50 16.75 10.29
N ASN A 83 4.53 16.73 9.37
CA ASN A 83 3.41 17.66 9.42
C ASN A 83 2.43 17.24 10.52
N ARG A 84 2.39 18.01 11.63
CA ARG A 84 1.54 17.73 12.81
C ARG A 84 0.04 17.62 12.47
N GLN A 85 -0.45 18.40 11.51
CA GLN A 85 -1.85 18.32 11.11
C GLN A 85 -2.18 17.01 10.42
N VAL A 86 -1.34 16.57 9.49
CA VAL A 86 -1.49 15.28 8.82
C VAL A 86 -1.35 14.12 9.81
N LEU A 87 -0.45 14.24 10.78
CA LEU A 87 -0.27 13.23 11.82
C LEU A 87 -1.46 13.14 12.77
N ALA A 88 -2.12 14.27 13.09
CA ALA A 88 -3.35 14.26 13.87
C ALA A 88 -4.50 13.53 13.12
N GLU A 89 -4.64 13.75 11.80
CA GLU A 89 -5.59 13.02 10.96
C GLU A 89 -5.26 11.51 10.91
N VAL A 90 -3.97 11.14 10.90
CA VAL A 90 -3.53 9.73 10.95
C VAL A 90 -3.96 9.06 12.25
N LEU A 91 -3.98 9.77 13.39
CA LEU A 91 -4.50 9.20 14.65
C LEU A 91 -5.95 8.74 14.51
N ASP A 92 -6.76 9.44 13.73
CA ASP A 92 -8.17 9.08 13.50
C ASP A 92 -8.34 7.84 12.64
N MET A 93 -7.34 7.48 11.86
CA MET A 93 -7.34 6.25 11.06
C MET A 93 -6.93 5.01 11.85
N ILE A 94 -6.30 5.17 13.03
CA ILE A 94 -5.90 4.03 13.87
C ILE A 94 -7.14 3.23 14.25
N ASN A 95 -7.11 1.93 14.00
CA ASN A 95 -8.22 1.05 14.27
C ASN A 95 -7.76 -0.33 14.77
N ILE A 96 -8.71 -1.13 15.24
CA ILE A 96 -8.49 -2.52 15.64
C ILE A 96 -9.34 -3.45 14.78
N VAL A 97 -8.77 -4.54 14.30
CA VAL A 97 -9.44 -5.49 13.42
C VAL A 97 -9.13 -6.93 13.84
N PRO A 98 -10.15 -7.79 13.90
CA PRO A 98 -11.58 -7.45 13.86
C PRO A 98 -12.06 -6.78 15.16
N ASN A 99 -13.08 -5.93 15.07
CA ASN A 99 -13.75 -5.36 16.21
C ASN A 99 -15.26 -5.28 15.92
N PRO A 100 -16.11 -6.09 16.59
CA PRO A 100 -15.75 -7.01 17.67
C PRO A 100 -14.96 -8.23 17.21
N TYR A 101 -14.10 -8.77 18.10
CA TYR A 101 -13.50 -10.08 17.94
C TYR A 101 -14.44 -11.12 18.58
N LEU A 102 -14.94 -12.05 17.79
CA LEU A 102 -15.89 -13.08 18.21
C LEU A 102 -15.30 -14.48 18.03
N ALA A 103 -14.38 -14.84 18.92
CA ALA A 103 -13.72 -16.14 18.99
C ALA A 103 -12.93 -16.59 17.73
N TYR A 104 -12.91 -15.77 16.67
CA TYR A 104 -12.21 -16.06 15.41
C TYR A 104 -11.81 -14.77 14.69
N SER A 105 -10.67 -14.84 13.99
CA SER A 105 -10.18 -13.82 13.11
C SER A 105 -9.53 -14.46 11.89
N GLU A 106 -9.68 -13.88 10.71
CA GLU A 106 -9.00 -14.30 9.48
C GLU A 106 -7.46 -14.20 9.56
N TYR A 107 -6.95 -13.49 10.54
CA TYR A 107 -5.52 -13.36 10.80
C TYR A 107 -4.93 -14.55 11.57
N GLU A 108 -5.78 -15.47 12.07
CA GLU A 108 -5.36 -16.62 12.83
C GLU A 108 -4.86 -17.75 11.92
N LYS A 109 -3.72 -18.33 12.28
CA LYS A 109 -3.11 -19.44 11.54
C LYS A 109 -3.60 -20.82 11.99
N SER A 110 -4.16 -20.92 13.16
CA SER A 110 -4.65 -22.18 13.75
C SER A 110 -5.73 -21.90 14.79
N ARG A 111 -6.45 -22.95 15.23
CA ARG A 111 -7.46 -22.86 16.30
C ARG A 111 -6.91 -22.37 17.65
N LEU A 112 -5.62 -22.50 17.89
CA LEU A 112 -4.96 -22.08 19.13
C LEU A 112 -4.37 -20.66 19.03
N ASP A 113 -4.30 -20.11 17.81
CA ASP A 113 -3.85 -18.74 17.57
C ASP A 113 -5.05 -17.81 17.71
N THR A 114 -5.06 -16.97 18.72
CA THR A 114 -6.07 -15.92 18.93
C THR A 114 -5.42 -14.57 18.67
N ARG A 115 -6.00 -13.77 17.75
CA ARG A 115 -5.27 -12.59 17.28
C ARG A 115 -6.19 -11.47 16.81
N VAL A 116 -5.90 -10.27 17.29
CA VAL A 116 -6.41 -9.02 16.73
C VAL A 116 -5.24 -8.14 16.28
N LYS A 117 -5.46 -7.31 15.27
CA LYS A 117 -4.47 -6.35 14.79
C LYS A 117 -4.88 -4.93 15.14
N ILE A 118 -3.94 -4.15 15.62
CA ILE A 118 -4.05 -2.70 15.72
C ILE A 118 -3.36 -2.16 14.49
N VAL A 119 -4.09 -1.47 13.63
CA VAL A 119 -3.65 -1.06 12.28
C VAL A 119 -3.55 0.45 12.14
N ASN A 120 -2.88 0.89 11.08
CA ASN A 120 -2.61 2.29 10.76
C ASN A 120 -1.79 3.00 11.85
N LEU A 121 -0.90 2.25 12.49
CA LEU A 121 0.00 2.80 13.50
C LEU A 121 1.19 3.53 12.84
N PRO A 122 1.59 4.69 13.35
CA PRO A 122 2.80 5.37 12.90
C PRO A 122 4.07 4.58 13.27
N ASP A 123 5.20 4.98 12.70
CA ASP A 123 6.48 4.29 12.88
C ASP A 123 6.88 4.20 14.37
N VAL A 124 6.70 5.27 15.11
CA VAL A 124 7.03 5.33 16.54
C VAL A 124 5.78 5.60 17.35
N CYS A 125 5.39 4.65 18.20
CA CYS A 125 4.28 4.82 19.13
C CYS A 125 4.36 3.83 20.30
N THR A 126 3.60 4.12 21.37
CA THR A 126 3.40 3.22 22.49
C THR A 126 1.94 2.83 22.58
N VAL A 127 1.64 1.55 22.54
CA VAL A 127 0.29 1.01 22.68
C VAL A 127 0.14 0.36 24.04
N LYS A 128 -0.84 0.81 24.83
CA LYS A 128 -1.18 0.25 26.13
C LYS A 128 -2.61 -0.27 26.11
N ILE A 129 -2.81 -1.48 26.59
CA ILE A 129 -4.12 -2.15 26.63
C ILE A 129 -4.57 -2.23 28.07
N TYR A 130 -5.81 -1.77 28.32
CA TYR A 130 -6.41 -1.73 29.63
C TYR A 130 -7.75 -2.49 29.62
N THR A 131 -8.14 -3.00 30.78
CA THR A 131 -9.52 -3.42 31.00
C THR A 131 -10.44 -2.20 31.06
N SER A 132 -11.76 -2.42 30.99
CA SER A 132 -12.76 -1.36 31.21
C SER A 132 -12.64 -0.69 32.60
N SER A 133 -12.06 -1.38 33.58
CA SER A 133 -11.79 -0.84 34.93
C SER A 133 -10.44 -0.09 35.04
N GLY A 134 -9.71 0.08 33.93
CA GLY A 134 -8.43 0.82 33.91
C GLY A 134 -7.20 0.00 34.33
N LYS A 135 -7.32 -1.32 34.53
CA LYS A 135 -6.18 -2.16 34.83
C LYS A 135 -5.35 -2.40 33.57
N LEU A 136 -4.04 -2.12 33.62
CA LEU A 136 -3.12 -2.37 32.50
C LEU A 136 -2.95 -3.87 32.28
N ILE A 137 -3.15 -4.29 31.05
CA ILE A 137 -3.03 -5.67 30.57
C ILE A 137 -1.71 -5.90 29.85
N ARG A 138 -1.38 -5.02 28.90
CA ARG A 138 -0.17 -5.16 28.07
C ARG A 138 0.32 -3.82 27.55
N THR A 139 1.63 -3.75 27.28
CA THR A 139 2.24 -2.60 26.63
C THR A 139 3.08 -3.09 25.46
N PHE A 140 2.96 -2.40 24.33
CA PHE A 140 3.80 -2.56 23.16
C PHE A 140 4.52 -1.22 22.89
N LYS A 141 5.80 -1.28 22.67
CA LYS A 141 6.59 -0.17 22.14
C LYS A 141 6.92 -0.48 20.71
N LYS A 142 6.56 0.42 19.80
CA LYS A 142 6.79 0.27 18.37
C LYS A 142 7.81 1.32 17.92
N ASP A 143 8.81 0.86 17.21
CA ASP A 143 9.81 1.66 16.52
C ASP A 143 10.18 0.89 15.24
N SER A 144 9.29 0.93 14.27
CA SER A 144 9.45 0.19 13.01
C SER A 144 8.49 0.72 11.95
N PRO A 145 8.80 0.58 10.65
CA PRO A 145 7.93 1.03 9.55
C PRO A 145 6.69 0.15 9.34
N VAL A 146 6.54 -0.96 10.08
CA VAL A 146 5.34 -1.80 9.98
C VAL A 146 4.16 -1.07 10.59
N THR A 147 3.09 -0.88 9.85
CA THR A 147 1.91 -0.09 10.24
C THR A 147 0.94 -0.81 11.18
N SER A 148 1.29 -1.97 11.72
CA SER A 148 0.41 -2.75 12.59
C SER A 148 1.15 -3.45 13.72
N ILE A 149 0.40 -3.75 14.80
CA ILE A 149 0.81 -4.60 15.91
C ILE A 149 -0.21 -5.71 16.08
N ASP A 150 0.26 -6.95 16.22
CA ASP A 150 -0.57 -8.09 16.56
C ASP A 150 -0.67 -8.22 18.08
N TRP A 151 -1.89 -8.27 18.60
CA TRP A 151 -2.15 -8.64 19.99
C TRP A 151 -2.73 -10.05 20.05
N ASP A 152 -2.01 -10.94 20.70
CA ASP A 152 -2.33 -12.35 20.89
C ASP A 152 -3.41 -12.63 21.97
N LEU A 153 -4.17 -11.62 22.35
CA LEU A 153 -5.19 -11.65 23.40
C LEU A 153 -4.67 -12.19 24.75
N ASN A 154 -3.37 -12.02 24.99
CA ASN A 154 -2.73 -12.38 26.25
C ASN A 154 -2.29 -11.14 27.03
N ASN A 155 -2.22 -11.27 28.34
CA ASN A 155 -1.63 -10.25 29.22
C ASN A 155 -0.08 -10.32 29.17
N HIS A 156 0.59 -9.47 29.99
CA HIS A 156 2.04 -9.46 30.07
C HIS A 156 2.67 -10.77 30.57
N ALA A 157 1.92 -11.60 31.30
CA ALA A 157 2.33 -12.92 31.78
C ALA A 157 1.97 -14.05 30.79
N ARG A 158 1.53 -13.73 29.56
CA ARG A 158 1.07 -14.67 28.55
C ARG A 158 -0.16 -15.50 28.96
N ILE A 159 -0.97 -14.96 29.87
CA ILE A 159 -2.24 -15.56 30.26
C ILE A 159 -3.34 -14.97 29.36
N PRO A 160 -4.20 -15.79 28.76
CA PRO A 160 -5.32 -15.31 27.96
C PRO A 160 -6.22 -14.35 28.75
N VAL A 161 -6.68 -13.29 28.09
CA VAL A 161 -7.60 -12.33 28.68
C VAL A 161 -9.05 -12.87 28.66
N ALA A 162 -9.89 -12.42 29.56
CA ALA A 162 -11.32 -12.79 29.57
C ALA A 162 -12.07 -12.07 28.44
N SER A 163 -13.24 -12.59 28.09
CA SER A 163 -14.17 -11.86 27.23
C SER A 163 -14.63 -10.58 27.91
N GLY A 164 -14.71 -9.51 27.13
CA GLY A 164 -15.09 -8.20 27.65
C GLY A 164 -14.68 -7.03 26.78
N MET A 165 -14.86 -5.84 27.30
CA MET A 165 -14.42 -4.60 26.67
C MET A 165 -13.03 -4.20 27.17
N TYR A 166 -12.16 -3.82 26.23
CA TYR A 166 -10.82 -3.35 26.48
C TYR A 166 -10.64 -1.95 25.89
N LEU A 167 -9.82 -1.14 26.55
CA LEU A 167 -9.40 0.17 26.07
C LEU A 167 -7.99 0.04 25.56
N ILE A 168 -7.78 0.44 24.31
CA ILE A 168 -6.47 0.47 23.67
C ILE A 168 -6.06 1.92 23.54
N HIS A 169 -5.07 2.30 24.30
CA HIS A 169 -4.50 3.65 24.31
C HIS A 169 -3.23 3.64 23.44
N VAL A 170 -3.23 4.45 22.40
CA VAL A 170 -2.10 4.66 21.51
C VAL A 170 -1.56 6.05 21.77
N ASP A 171 -0.32 6.12 22.19
CA ASP A 171 0.42 7.35 22.45
C ASP A 171 1.49 7.53 21.37
N VAL A 172 1.41 8.62 20.63
CA VAL A 172 2.36 8.98 19.57
C VAL A 172 3.11 10.22 19.99
N PRO A 173 4.43 10.11 20.24
CA PRO A 173 5.24 11.24 20.69
C PRO A 173 5.08 12.46 19.79
N GLU A 174 4.95 13.64 20.38
CA GLU A 174 4.84 14.96 19.72
C GLU A 174 3.59 15.17 18.85
N VAL A 175 2.73 14.14 18.69
CA VAL A 175 1.53 14.20 17.85
C VAL A 175 0.27 14.21 18.70
N GLY A 176 0.14 13.24 19.63
CA GLY A 176 -1.03 13.10 20.48
C GLY A 176 -1.32 11.66 20.84
N GLU A 177 -2.52 11.43 21.33
CA GLU A 177 -2.99 10.13 21.80
C GLU A 177 -4.34 9.76 21.21
N ARG A 178 -4.59 8.47 21.06
CA ARG A 178 -5.86 7.91 20.61
C ARG A 178 -6.30 6.79 21.53
N VAL A 179 -7.58 6.77 21.89
CA VAL A 179 -8.19 5.68 22.68
C VAL A 179 -9.23 4.96 21.81
N LEU A 180 -9.08 3.66 21.68
CA LEU A 180 -10.00 2.77 20.97
C LEU A 180 -10.68 1.84 21.97
N LYS A 181 -11.93 1.46 21.65
CA LYS A 181 -12.68 0.43 22.36
C LYS A 181 -12.65 -0.87 21.58
N ALA A 182 -12.19 -1.95 22.20
CA ALA A 182 -12.16 -3.29 21.62
C ALA A 182 -13.12 -4.19 22.37
N PHE A 183 -14.00 -4.88 21.66
CA PHE A 183 -14.86 -5.90 22.20
C PHE A 183 -14.27 -7.28 21.85
N ILE A 184 -13.88 -8.01 22.88
CA ILE A 184 -13.21 -9.30 22.78
C ILE A 184 -14.11 -10.38 23.34
N GLY A 185 -14.55 -11.30 22.49
CA GLY A 185 -15.21 -12.54 22.86
C GLY A 185 -14.25 -13.69 22.62
N VAL A 186 -13.60 -14.18 23.68
CA VAL A 186 -12.66 -15.29 23.56
C VAL A 186 -13.38 -16.62 23.43
N ARG A 187 -12.78 -17.56 22.72
CA ARG A 187 -13.26 -18.93 22.61
C ARG A 187 -13.12 -19.62 23.96
N GLN A 188 -14.19 -20.28 24.42
CA GLN A 188 -14.06 -21.24 25.54
C GLN A 188 -13.27 -22.44 25.02
N VAL A 189 -12.13 -22.71 25.64
CA VAL A 189 -11.37 -23.94 25.37
C VAL A 189 -12.08 -25.04 26.14
N ASP A 190 -12.80 -25.87 25.42
CA ASP A 190 -13.39 -27.09 26.00
C ASP A 190 -12.26 -28.12 26.18
N LEU A 191 -11.81 -28.26 27.40
CA LEU A 191 -10.76 -29.22 27.78
C LEU A 191 -11.28 -30.66 27.94
N GLN A 192 -12.59 -30.89 27.69
CA GLN A 192 -13.22 -32.22 27.85
C GLN A 192 -13.12 -33.11 26.59
N GLY A 193 -12.44 -32.64 25.55
CA GLY A 193 -12.34 -33.34 24.26
C GLY A 193 -10.89 -33.77 23.87
N ILE A 194 -10.00 -34.03 24.86
CA ILE A 194 -8.67 -34.59 24.60
C ILE A 194 -8.63 -35.99 25.22
#